data_41d0df96851f0fc41ab4f2698b98f69e
#
_entry.id   41d0df96851f0fc41ab4f2698b98f69e
#
_cell.length_a   1.000
_cell.length_b   1.000
_cell.length_c   1.000
_cell.angle_alpha   90.00
_cell.angle_beta   90.00
_cell.angle_gamma   90.00
#
_symmetry.space_group_name_H-M   'P 1'
#
loop_
_entity.id
_entity.type
_entity.pdbx_description
1 polymer ?
#
loop_
_entity_poly.entity_id
_entity_poly.type
_entity_poly.pdbx_seq_one_letter_code
_entity_poly.pdbx_strand_id
1 'polypeptide(L)'
;MKKNQIKKILLAVAMVVVVAAGLLVYSSGKTTSMGTAKGFGGDVTVTLTLADGKIIGCTAEGKDETEGVGSTAIDQLPGAIAESGSIAVDGVAGATVTSNAIKEAAAAALTAAGLNPDDYKTAVDNTAEPAEDSTVDADVVIVGAGGAGMTAAITAANEGKSVVILESQAMVGGNSIRATGGMNAGKTVYQDENEFGESAGVEKTLKTAAEKYADNETITALAATVAEQWAAYQANPTGYFDSVELMELDTMIGGKGINDPALVETLCENSADAIDWLDENGITLHSVSSFGGASVKRIHRPVDAEGKTLSVGSYMIPLLQENCEKAGVQILLNTTANEILTDANGAACGVKATGASGETVTVNAKAVVLTSGGFGANLDMVVKYKPELEGFMTTNAPGILGQGIEMATAIGAGTVDMDQIQIHPTVEANTAALITEGLRGDGAILVNADGKRFIDEVGTRDVVSAAEIAQPGSYSWLVVDQAMVDASSVIQGYIKKGYTAEGATYEELAKAIGVDEATFAETMNNWNQCVADKADAEFGRTSFANPLDTAPYYAIKVTAGVHHTMGGLTINTNTEVLDTNGNVIPGLFAAGEITGGVHGANRLGGNAVADFTVFGRIAGQAASDYAA
;
A
#
# COMPACT_ATOMS: atom_id res chain seq x y z
N MET A 1 34.41 -31.10 33.31
CA MET A 1 34.74 -29.81 32.65
C MET A 1 33.71 -29.51 31.59
N LYS A 2 33.17 -28.30 31.64
CA LYS A 2 32.44 -27.53 30.64
C LYS A 2 30.91 -27.68 30.58
N LYS A 3 30.24 -27.24 31.65
CA LYS A 3 28.84 -26.79 31.61
C LYS A 3 28.67 -25.25 31.51
N ASN A 4 29.79 -24.53 31.41
CA ASN A 4 29.83 -23.06 31.50
C ASN A 4 30.06 -22.31 30.18
N GLN A 5 30.05 -22.98 29.03
CA GLN A 5 30.16 -22.29 27.72
C GLN A 5 28.89 -22.21 26.91
N ILE A 6 27.84 -22.98 27.26
CA ILE A 6 26.55 -22.95 26.58
C ILE A 6 25.65 -21.79 27.10
N LYS A 7 25.94 -21.26 28.29
CA LYS A 7 25.21 -20.07 28.83
C LYS A 7 25.70 -18.72 28.29
N LYS A 8 26.75 -18.67 27.51
CA LYS A 8 27.29 -17.41 26.93
C LYS A 8 26.91 -17.19 25.47
N ILE A 9 26.29 -18.15 24.81
CA ILE A 9 25.84 -18.04 23.41
C ILE A 9 24.33 -17.73 23.32
N LEU A 10 23.57 -17.92 24.39
CA LEU A 10 22.13 -17.59 24.48
C LEU A 10 21.85 -16.19 25.07
N LEU A 11 22.89 -15.34 25.20
CA LEU A 11 22.76 -13.96 25.71
C LEU A 11 23.28 -12.90 24.70
N ALA A 12 23.42 -13.24 23.45
CA ALA A 12 23.93 -12.35 22.40
C ALA A 12 22.90 -12.03 21.30
N VAL A 13 21.61 -12.34 21.51
CA VAL A 13 20.50 -11.93 20.64
C VAL A 13 19.41 -11.30 21.52
N ALA A 14 19.81 -10.38 22.33
CA ALA A 14 18.88 -9.48 23.01
C ALA A 14 19.67 -8.24 23.43
N MET A 15 19.21 -7.10 22.96
CA MET A 15 19.56 -5.76 23.44
C MET A 15 20.87 -5.16 22.96
N VAL A 16 20.80 -4.40 21.89
CA VAL A 16 21.48 -3.11 21.88
C VAL A 16 20.46 -2.07 22.38
N VAL A 17 20.29 -2.00 23.70
CA VAL A 17 19.70 -0.84 24.36
C VAL A 17 20.85 0.13 24.56
N VAL A 18 20.92 1.16 23.75
CA VAL A 18 21.78 2.32 24.04
C VAL A 18 21.09 3.14 25.11
N VAL A 19 21.49 2.95 26.35
CA VAL A 19 21.10 3.84 27.46
C VAL A 19 21.90 5.14 27.29
N ALA A 20 21.32 6.15 26.66
CA ALA A 20 21.82 7.51 26.80
C ALA A 20 21.43 8.00 28.20
N ALA A 21 22.41 8.36 29.03
CA ALA A 21 22.22 8.85 30.38
C ALA A 21 21.36 10.14 30.36
N GLY A 22 20.16 10.05 30.94
CA GLY A 22 19.25 11.17 31.01
C GLY A 22 19.74 12.26 31.98
N LEU A 23 19.60 13.51 31.55
CA LEU A 23 19.79 14.68 32.45
C LEU A 23 18.58 14.77 33.39
N LEU A 24 18.81 14.63 34.71
CA LEU A 24 17.81 14.91 35.73
C LEU A 24 17.78 16.43 36.00
N VAL A 25 16.71 17.10 35.60
CA VAL A 25 16.47 18.50 35.97
C VAL A 25 15.48 18.53 37.11
N TYR A 26 15.93 18.93 38.30
CA TYR A 26 15.10 19.08 39.48
C TYR A 26 14.53 20.51 39.54
N SER A 27 13.22 20.66 39.35
CA SER A 27 12.52 21.93 39.54
C SER A 27 11.17 21.67 40.21
N SER A 28 10.96 22.23 41.41
CA SER A 28 9.67 22.26 42.13
C SER A 28 8.96 20.91 42.33
N GLY A 29 9.66 19.85 42.79
CA GLY A 29 9.04 18.54 43.08
C GLY A 29 8.70 17.69 41.87
N LYS A 30 9.07 18.14 40.68
CA LYS A 30 8.91 17.39 39.41
C LYS A 30 10.26 16.97 38.87
N THR A 31 10.33 15.75 38.34
CA THR A 31 11.53 15.19 37.72
C THR A 31 11.20 14.83 36.27
N THR A 32 12.07 15.17 35.34
CA THR A 32 11.97 14.72 33.96
C THR A 32 12.97 13.60 33.69
N SER A 33 12.57 12.58 32.96
CA SER A 33 13.42 11.45 32.56
C SER A 33 13.17 11.09 31.10
N MET A 34 14.22 10.67 30.42
CA MET A 34 14.18 10.34 29.01
C MET A 34 14.56 8.89 28.76
N GLY A 35 13.93 8.27 27.78
CA GLY A 35 14.29 6.96 27.27
C GLY A 35 14.14 6.91 25.76
N THR A 36 14.86 6.00 25.11
CA THR A 36 14.84 5.85 23.66
C THR A 36 14.69 4.37 23.32
N ALA A 37 13.90 4.10 22.27
CA ALA A 37 13.73 2.76 21.71
C ALA A 37 13.65 2.83 20.19
N LYS A 38 13.79 1.69 19.51
CA LYS A 38 13.79 1.58 18.06
C LYS A 38 12.34 1.55 17.54
N GLY A 39 11.94 2.57 16.81
CA GLY A 39 10.66 2.62 16.10
C GLY A 39 10.72 2.03 14.71
N PHE A 40 9.69 2.29 13.92
CA PHE A 40 9.58 1.79 12.55
C PHE A 40 10.51 2.56 11.60
N GLY A 41 10.53 3.89 11.68
CA GLY A 41 11.37 4.75 10.84
C GLY A 41 12.74 5.05 11.43
N GLY A 42 12.88 5.03 12.73
CA GLY A 42 14.10 5.42 13.43
C GLY A 42 14.01 5.29 14.93
N ASP A 43 14.85 6.05 15.66
CA ASP A 43 14.80 6.09 17.12
C ASP A 43 13.63 6.97 17.58
N VAL A 44 12.84 6.44 18.51
CA VAL A 44 11.78 7.16 19.22
C VAL A 44 12.25 7.49 20.61
N THR A 45 12.24 8.78 20.97
CA THR A 45 12.62 9.26 22.28
C THR A 45 11.39 9.73 23.05
N VAL A 46 11.18 9.21 24.26
CA VAL A 46 10.11 9.61 25.16
C VAL A 46 10.68 10.38 26.33
N THR A 47 10.07 11.52 26.65
CA THR A 47 10.34 12.29 27.87
C THR A 47 9.15 12.19 28.80
N LEU A 48 9.36 11.61 29.98
CA LEU A 48 8.36 11.56 31.06
C LEU A 48 8.59 12.70 32.06
N THR A 49 7.50 13.32 32.51
CA THR A 49 7.48 14.20 33.65
C THR A 49 6.86 13.46 34.84
N LEU A 50 7.59 13.34 35.93
CA LEU A 50 7.22 12.57 37.10
C LEU A 50 7.04 13.51 38.31
N ALA A 51 6.02 13.26 39.15
CA ALA A 51 5.84 13.88 40.43
C ALA A 51 5.45 12.82 41.47
N ASP A 52 6.15 12.75 42.57
CA ASP A 52 5.94 11.76 43.63
C ASP A 52 5.85 10.32 43.11
N GLY A 53 6.70 10.00 42.11
CA GLY A 53 6.73 8.68 41.46
C GLY A 53 5.57 8.41 40.49
N LYS A 54 4.72 9.37 40.15
CA LYS A 54 3.62 9.24 39.19
C LYS A 54 3.97 9.93 37.88
N ILE A 55 3.58 9.34 36.75
CA ILE A 55 3.64 10.00 35.47
C ILE A 55 2.57 11.09 35.44
N ILE A 56 2.97 12.34 35.23
CA ILE A 56 2.08 13.51 35.12
C ILE A 56 2.23 14.23 33.78
N GLY A 57 3.10 13.74 32.93
CA GLY A 57 3.30 14.25 31.57
C GLY A 57 4.18 13.29 30.77
N CYS A 58 3.91 13.23 29.49
CA CYS A 58 4.66 12.43 28.52
C CYS A 58 4.73 13.21 27.20
N THR A 59 5.88 13.17 26.55
CA THR A 59 6.06 13.63 25.16
C THR A 59 6.91 12.59 24.41
N ALA A 60 6.70 12.46 23.11
CA ALA A 60 7.50 11.60 22.26
C ALA A 60 8.05 12.39 21.07
N GLU A 61 9.22 12.02 20.61
CA GLU A 61 9.84 12.52 19.38
C GLU A 61 10.32 11.32 18.56
N GLY A 62 9.98 11.31 17.28
CA GLY A 62 10.40 10.29 16.32
C GLY A 62 10.46 10.90 14.92
N LYS A 63 11.55 11.65 14.63
CA LYS A 63 11.69 12.46 13.40
C LYS A 63 11.73 11.64 12.13
N ASP A 64 12.14 10.36 12.22
CA ASP A 64 12.27 9.46 11.10
C ASP A 64 11.06 8.51 10.99
N GLU A 65 10.04 8.68 11.83
CA GLU A 65 8.81 7.88 11.75
C GLU A 65 7.99 8.24 10.51
N THR A 66 7.26 7.24 9.98
CA THR A 66 6.45 7.43 8.78
C THR A 66 5.36 8.46 9.04
N GLU A 67 5.34 9.52 8.25
CA GLU A 67 4.33 10.57 8.31
C GLU A 67 2.93 9.96 8.05
N GLY A 68 1.93 10.40 8.81
CA GLY A 68 0.57 9.87 8.75
C GLY A 68 0.39 8.45 9.34
N VAL A 69 1.47 7.75 9.70
CA VAL A 69 1.42 6.41 10.34
C VAL A 69 2.10 6.46 11.69
N GLY A 70 3.43 6.48 11.71
CA GLY A 70 4.21 6.54 12.94
C GLY A 70 4.05 7.88 13.67
N SER A 71 3.94 8.99 12.93
CA SER A 71 3.67 10.31 13.50
C SER A 71 2.35 10.35 14.28
N THR A 72 1.31 9.64 13.82
CA THR A 72 0.04 9.54 14.56
C THR A 72 0.22 8.90 15.94
N ALA A 73 1.06 7.85 16.04
CA ALA A 73 1.38 7.26 17.34
C ALA A 73 2.21 8.21 18.22
N ILE A 74 3.16 8.96 17.63
CA ILE A 74 3.97 9.99 18.33
C ILE A 74 3.06 11.07 18.93
N ASP A 75 2.00 11.46 18.24
CA ASP A 75 1.08 12.52 18.68
C ASP A 75 0.07 12.03 19.72
N GLN A 76 -0.44 10.82 19.60
CA GLN A 76 -1.56 10.32 20.41
C GLN A 76 -1.13 9.58 21.69
N LEU A 77 -0.16 8.65 21.61
CA LEU A 77 0.20 7.81 22.76
C LEU A 77 0.75 8.58 23.96
N PRO A 78 1.57 9.63 23.81
CA PRO A 78 2.05 10.37 24.96
C PRO A 78 0.93 10.96 25.82
N GLY A 79 -0.14 11.44 25.17
CA GLY A 79 -1.35 11.93 25.86
C GLY A 79 -1.98 10.83 26.72
N ALA A 80 -2.22 9.67 26.14
CA ALA A 80 -2.81 8.50 26.82
C ALA A 80 -1.93 8.00 27.99
N ILE A 81 -0.60 7.98 27.83
CA ILE A 81 0.34 7.62 28.91
C ILE A 81 0.29 8.64 30.05
N ALA A 82 0.24 9.93 29.73
CA ALA A 82 0.20 11.00 30.74
C ALA A 82 -1.12 10.99 31.53
N GLU A 83 -2.24 10.78 30.85
CA GLU A 83 -3.59 10.77 31.40
C GLU A 83 -3.82 9.55 32.29
N SER A 84 -3.42 8.37 31.81
CA SER A 84 -3.59 7.13 32.58
C SER A 84 -2.54 6.91 33.67
N GLY A 85 -1.37 7.56 33.55
CA GLY A 85 -0.21 7.27 34.40
C GLY A 85 0.38 5.87 34.17
N SER A 86 0.05 5.22 33.06
CA SER A 86 0.43 3.85 32.70
C SER A 86 1.15 3.82 31.36
N ILE A 87 2.10 2.87 31.21
CA ILE A 87 2.72 2.57 29.93
C ILE A 87 2.03 1.39 29.21
N ALA A 88 1.00 0.79 29.83
CA ALA A 88 0.19 -0.27 29.26
C ALA A 88 -1.07 0.28 28.55
N VAL A 89 -0.90 1.38 27.82
CA VAL A 89 -1.94 1.96 26.97
C VAL A 89 -2.07 1.16 25.68
N ASP A 90 -3.23 1.22 25.02
CA ASP A 90 -3.42 0.62 23.72
C ASP A 90 -2.49 1.26 22.68
N GLY A 91 -2.09 0.51 21.66
CA GLY A 91 -1.32 1.03 20.55
C GLY A 91 -2.23 1.64 19.49
N VAL A 92 -1.70 2.58 18.71
CA VAL A 92 -2.41 3.11 17.55
C VAL A 92 -2.48 2.04 16.46
N ALA A 93 -3.68 1.71 16.03
CA ALA A 93 -3.90 0.74 14.97
C ALA A 93 -3.16 1.16 13.68
N GLY A 94 -2.45 0.22 13.06
CA GLY A 94 -1.61 0.51 11.88
C GLY A 94 -0.20 1.01 12.20
N ALA A 95 0.05 1.58 13.40
CA ALA A 95 1.36 2.07 13.85
C ALA A 95 1.96 1.22 15.00
N THR A 96 1.78 -0.10 14.97
CA THR A 96 2.13 -1.02 16.06
C THR A 96 3.60 -0.94 16.47
N VAL A 97 4.53 -0.87 15.49
CA VAL A 97 5.98 -0.82 15.78
C VAL A 97 6.34 0.47 16.51
N THR A 98 5.87 1.61 16.02
CA THR A 98 6.09 2.92 16.66
C THR A 98 5.40 2.99 18.02
N SER A 99 4.19 2.45 18.15
CA SER A 99 3.47 2.37 19.43
C SER A 99 4.24 1.57 20.47
N ASN A 100 4.80 0.42 20.09
CA ASN A 100 5.64 -0.39 20.97
C ASN A 100 6.94 0.34 21.35
N ALA A 101 7.57 1.02 20.39
CA ALA A 101 8.76 1.82 20.65
C ALA A 101 8.50 2.95 21.66
N ILE A 102 7.35 3.62 21.57
CA ILE A 102 6.95 4.64 22.57
C ILE A 102 6.82 4.02 23.95
N LYS A 103 6.17 2.86 24.08
CA LYS A 103 6.00 2.16 25.36
C LYS A 103 7.35 1.68 25.94
N GLU A 104 8.22 1.14 25.08
CA GLU A 104 9.57 0.71 25.46
C GLU A 104 10.46 1.90 25.85
N ALA A 105 10.40 3.01 25.11
CA ALA A 105 11.10 4.24 25.45
C ALA A 105 10.58 4.85 26.78
N ALA A 106 9.27 4.80 27.04
CA ALA A 106 8.69 5.20 28.32
C ALA A 106 9.17 4.30 29.47
N ALA A 107 9.25 2.97 29.25
CA ALA A 107 9.81 2.04 30.23
C ALA A 107 11.30 2.31 30.49
N ALA A 108 12.08 2.64 29.46
CA ALA A 108 13.47 3.05 29.61
C ALA A 108 13.60 4.37 30.39
N ALA A 109 12.71 5.33 30.17
CA ALA A 109 12.64 6.59 30.92
C ALA A 109 12.33 6.35 32.41
N LEU A 110 11.38 5.46 32.74
CA LEU A 110 11.10 5.05 34.13
C LEU A 110 12.33 4.42 34.79
N THR A 111 13.01 3.51 34.07
CA THR A 111 14.25 2.88 34.57
C THR A 111 15.33 3.92 34.81
N ALA A 112 15.51 4.91 33.92
CA ALA A 112 16.45 6.01 34.11
C ALA A 112 16.12 6.91 35.31
N ALA A 113 14.84 7.01 35.66
CA ALA A 113 14.38 7.69 36.86
C ALA A 113 14.54 6.86 38.17
N GLY A 114 15.05 5.62 38.09
CA GLY A 114 15.19 4.71 39.22
C GLY A 114 13.90 4.01 39.64
N LEU A 115 12.89 4.01 38.76
CA LEU A 115 11.58 3.38 38.96
C LEU A 115 11.52 2.03 38.22
N ASN A 116 10.70 1.11 38.75
CA ASN A 116 10.47 -0.18 38.05
C ASN A 116 9.32 -0.02 37.05
N PRO A 117 9.57 -0.22 35.72
CA PRO A 117 8.54 -0.07 34.70
C PRO A 117 7.32 -0.98 34.89
N ASP A 118 7.49 -2.15 35.54
CA ASP A 118 6.39 -3.09 35.76
C ASP A 118 5.32 -2.53 36.72
N ASP A 119 5.67 -1.59 37.58
CA ASP A 119 4.72 -0.91 38.49
C ASP A 119 3.80 0.06 37.72
N TYR A 120 4.13 0.38 36.46
CA TYR A 120 3.39 1.27 35.56
C TYR A 120 2.70 0.53 34.39
N LYS A 121 2.64 -0.80 34.44
CA LYS A 121 1.92 -1.65 33.47
C LYS A 121 0.53 -2.03 33.94
N THR A 122 -0.09 -1.25 34.80
CA THR A 122 -1.48 -1.46 35.17
C THR A 122 -2.33 -1.26 33.90
N ALA A 123 -3.07 -2.30 33.51
CA ALA A 123 -4.01 -2.17 32.42
C ALA A 123 -4.94 -0.98 32.73
N VAL A 124 -5.01 -0.06 31.82
CA VAL A 124 -5.97 1.05 31.93
C VAL A 124 -7.32 0.42 31.68
N ASP A 125 -8.14 0.37 32.73
CA ASP A 125 -9.54 0.04 32.55
C ASP A 125 -10.16 1.22 31.81
N ASN A 126 -10.23 1.13 30.50
CA ASN A 126 -10.87 2.12 29.63
C ASN A 126 -12.39 2.01 29.80
N THR A 127 -12.87 2.04 31.04
CA THR A 127 -14.27 2.33 31.36
C THR A 127 -14.46 3.85 31.29
N ALA A 128 -14.16 4.45 30.14
CA ALA A 128 -14.85 5.68 29.78
C ALA A 128 -16.34 5.34 29.79
N GLU A 129 -17.15 6.13 30.48
CA GLU A 129 -18.62 6.02 30.34
C GLU A 129 -18.91 5.93 28.83
N PRO A 130 -19.72 4.97 28.37
CA PRO A 130 -20.03 4.86 26.95
C PRO A 130 -20.50 6.23 26.46
N ALA A 131 -19.91 6.73 25.38
CA ALA A 131 -20.42 7.96 24.77
C ALA A 131 -21.90 7.74 24.42
N GLU A 132 -22.70 8.81 24.45
CA GLU A 132 -24.10 8.70 24.07
C GLU A 132 -24.23 8.38 22.56
N ASP A 133 -25.22 7.58 22.21
CA ASP A 133 -25.57 7.31 20.83
C ASP A 133 -25.79 8.62 20.06
N SER A 134 -25.27 8.70 18.85
CA SER A 134 -25.31 9.93 18.04
C SER A 134 -25.94 9.70 16.68
N THR A 135 -26.54 10.75 16.15
CA THR A 135 -27.09 10.76 14.78
C THR A 135 -26.52 11.97 14.03
N VAL A 136 -26.00 11.71 12.84
CA VAL A 136 -25.48 12.73 11.91
C VAL A 136 -26.28 12.66 10.61
N ASP A 137 -26.66 13.80 10.06
CA ASP A 137 -27.31 13.91 8.76
C ASP A 137 -26.32 14.45 7.73
N ALA A 138 -26.23 13.81 6.56
CA ALA A 138 -25.38 14.22 5.45
C ALA A 138 -26.10 13.96 4.11
N ASP A 139 -25.61 14.56 3.03
CA ASP A 139 -26.06 14.19 1.68
C ASP A 139 -25.43 12.85 1.27
N VAL A 140 -24.13 12.68 1.55
CA VAL A 140 -23.36 11.48 1.21
C VAL A 140 -22.62 10.95 2.43
N VAL A 141 -22.78 9.66 2.72
CA VAL A 141 -21.93 8.95 3.68
C VAL A 141 -20.98 8.00 2.95
N ILE A 142 -19.71 8.04 3.33
CA ILE A 142 -18.64 7.23 2.72
C ILE A 142 -18.08 6.29 3.79
N VAL A 143 -17.92 5.02 3.48
CA VAL A 143 -17.38 4.00 4.38
C VAL A 143 -15.96 3.67 3.95
N GLY A 144 -14.98 4.11 4.75
CA GLY A 144 -13.55 3.95 4.53
C GLY A 144 -12.85 5.23 4.07
N ALA A 145 -11.85 5.68 4.84
CA ALA A 145 -11.01 6.85 4.55
C ALA A 145 -9.71 6.48 3.82
N GLY A 146 -9.76 5.53 2.89
CA GLY A 146 -8.69 5.22 1.96
C GLY A 146 -8.63 6.20 0.79
N GLY A 147 -7.76 5.94 -0.20
CA GLY A 147 -7.63 6.77 -1.41
C GLY A 147 -8.97 6.97 -2.13
N ALA A 148 -9.74 5.90 -2.36
CA ALA A 148 -11.05 5.97 -3.02
C ALA A 148 -12.05 6.83 -2.25
N GLY A 149 -12.14 6.64 -0.92
CA GLY A 149 -13.10 7.37 -0.10
C GLY A 149 -12.80 8.86 -0.03
N MET A 150 -11.54 9.24 0.14
CA MET A 150 -11.16 10.65 0.17
C MET A 150 -11.31 11.31 -1.21
N THR A 151 -10.99 10.61 -2.29
CA THR A 151 -11.22 11.11 -3.66
C THR A 151 -12.71 11.32 -3.93
N ALA A 152 -13.56 10.36 -3.54
CA ALA A 152 -15.02 10.50 -3.66
C ALA A 152 -15.56 11.66 -2.79
N ALA A 153 -15.03 11.80 -1.57
CA ALA A 153 -15.44 12.86 -0.65
C ALA A 153 -15.11 14.26 -1.17
N ILE A 154 -13.88 14.45 -1.67
CA ILE A 154 -13.46 15.73 -2.27
C ILE A 154 -14.33 16.06 -3.46
N THR A 155 -14.60 15.08 -4.33
CA THR A 155 -15.47 15.28 -5.51
C THR A 155 -16.89 15.67 -5.09
N ALA A 156 -17.51 14.93 -4.18
CA ALA A 156 -18.87 15.22 -3.71
C ALA A 156 -18.96 16.56 -2.96
N ALA A 157 -17.97 16.91 -2.14
CA ALA A 157 -17.95 18.18 -1.43
C ALA A 157 -17.78 19.38 -2.40
N ASN A 158 -16.98 19.22 -3.45
CA ASN A 158 -16.85 20.25 -4.50
C ASN A 158 -18.14 20.48 -5.30
N GLU A 159 -19.03 19.46 -5.38
CA GLU A 159 -20.40 19.58 -5.90
C GLU A 159 -21.39 20.17 -4.87
N GLY A 160 -20.89 20.67 -3.73
CA GLY A 160 -21.67 21.35 -2.70
C GLY A 160 -22.45 20.42 -1.78
N LYS A 161 -22.12 19.13 -1.71
CA LYS A 161 -22.77 18.17 -0.82
C LYS A 161 -22.12 18.17 0.57
N SER A 162 -22.92 17.93 1.59
CA SER A 162 -22.43 17.59 2.93
C SER A 162 -21.95 16.12 2.93
N VAL A 163 -20.70 15.88 3.36
CA VAL A 163 -20.07 14.58 3.29
C VAL A 163 -19.53 14.15 4.65
N VAL A 164 -19.81 12.91 5.05
CA VAL A 164 -19.27 12.25 6.23
C VAL A 164 -18.52 10.98 5.80
N ILE A 165 -17.27 10.83 6.25
CA ILE A 165 -16.52 9.58 6.09
C ILE A 165 -16.48 8.86 7.43
N LEU A 166 -16.77 7.55 7.43
CA LEU A 166 -16.60 6.64 8.56
C LEU A 166 -15.32 5.82 8.36
N GLU A 167 -14.38 5.89 9.31
CA GLU A 167 -13.11 5.13 9.27
C GLU A 167 -12.96 4.30 10.55
N SER A 168 -12.80 3.00 10.38
CA SER A 168 -12.68 2.05 11.48
C SER A 168 -11.38 2.18 12.29
N GLN A 169 -10.34 2.71 11.65
CA GLN A 169 -9.02 2.85 12.27
C GLN A 169 -8.85 4.24 12.91
N ALA A 170 -7.80 4.37 13.74
CA ALA A 170 -7.43 5.64 14.36
C ALA A 170 -6.78 6.64 13.38
N MET A 171 -6.61 6.25 12.12
CA MET A 171 -5.96 7.05 11.08
C MET A 171 -6.55 6.72 9.71
N VAL A 172 -6.48 7.68 8.80
CA VAL A 172 -6.88 7.50 7.40
C VAL A 172 -5.83 6.71 6.59
N GLY A 173 -6.22 6.24 5.41
CA GLY A 173 -5.32 5.74 4.39
C GLY A 173 -5.39 4.24 4.12
N GLY A 174 -5.69 3.38 5.10
CA GLY A 174 -5.80 1.93 4.90
C GLY A 174 -4.63 1.32 4.13
N ASN A 175 -4.90 0.58 3.04
CA ASN A 175 -3.86 0.08 2.12
C ASN A 175 -3.25 1.20 1.26
N SER A 176 -4.00 2.26 0.97
CA SER A 176 -3.54 3.31 0.06
C SER A 176 -2.31 4.05 0.58
N ILE A 177 -2.22 4.32 1.90
CA ILE A 177 -1.04 4.98 2.52
C ILE A 177 0.22 4.09 2.45
N ARG A 178 0.05 2.78 2.32
CA ARG A 178 1.13 1.78 2.23
C ARG A 178 1.61 1.54 0.79
N ALA A 179 0.94 2.14 -0.21
CA ALA A 179 1.32 2.00 -1.61
C ALA A 179 2.70 2.63 -1.87
N THR A 180 3.64 1.85 -2.37
CA THR A 180 5.04 2.26 -2.58
C THR A 180 5.39 2.54 -4.05
N GLY A 181 4.49 2.21 -4.98
CA GLY A 181 4.69 2.35 -6.42
C GLY A 181 4.34 3.73 -6.94
N GLY A 182 3.32 3.81 -7.76
CA GLY A 182 2.80 5.01 -8.42
C GLY A 182 1.43 4.73 -9.03
N MET A 183 0.97 5.62 -9.89
CA MET A 183 -0.28 5.55 -10.61
C MET A 183 -0.05 5.28 -12.10
N ASN A 184 -0.66 4.24 -12.65
CA ASN A 184 -0.67 4.07 -14.12
C ASN A 184 -1.65 5.06 -14.75
N ALA A 185 -1.16 5.77 -15.77
CA ALA A 185 -1.99 6.62 -16.63
C ALA A 185 -1.40 6.66 -18.04
N GLY A 186 -2.25 6.57 -19.05
CA GLY A 186 -1.85 6.64 -20.44
C GLY A 186 -2.06 8.03 -21.04
N LYS A 187 -1.19 8.46 -21.96
CA LYS A 187 -1.32 9.72 -22.70
C LYS A 187 -1.30 11.00 -21.85
N THR A 188 -0.47 11.01 -20.81
CA THR A 188 -0.27 12.21 -19.99
C THR A 188 0.79 13.14 -20.57
N VAL A 189 0.75 14.41 -20.19
CA VAL A 189 1.79 15.39 -20.53
C VAL A 189 3.17 14.97 -20.00
N TYR A 190 3.21 14.27 -18.87
CA TYR A 190 4.44 13.80 -18.25
C TYR A 190 5.09 12.63 -19.01
N GLN A 191 4.32 11.83 -19.74
CA GLN A 191 4.90 10.80 -20.64
C GLN A 191 5.62 11.46 -21.81
N ASP A 192 5.08 12.56 -22.37
CA ASP A 192 5.67 13.26 -23.51
C ASP A 192 7.02 13.92 -23.21
N GLU A 193 7.39 14.08 -21.95
CA GLU A 193 8.71 14.52 -21.50
C GLU A 193 9.79 13.43 -21.62
N ASN A 194 9.40 12.19 -21.88
CA ASN A 194 10.31 11.05 -21.97
C ASN A 194 10.65 10.69 -23.42
N GLU A 195 11.86 10.16 -23.62
CA GLU A 195 12.21 9.50 -24.90
C GLU A 195 11.58 8.11 -24.93
N PHE A 196 10.95 7.77 -26.06
CA PHE A 196 10.37 6.46 -26.26
C PHE A 196 11.46 5.43 -26.61
N GLY A 197 11.54 4.37 -25.83
CA GLY A 197 12.51 3.28 -25.99
C GLY A 197 11.90 1.87 -25.88
N GLU A 198 10.58 1.76 -25.74
CA GLU A 198 9.87 0.55 -25.33
C GLU A 198 9.28 -0.26 -26.51
N SER A 199 9.82 -0.15 -27.73
CA SER A 199 9.34 -0.89 -28.92
C SER A 199 9.17 -2.39 -28.66
N ALA A 200 10.14 -3.01 -27.98
CA ALA A 200 10.09 -4.43 -27.63
C ALA A 200 8.92 -4.77 -26.70
N GLY A 201 8.52 -3.86 -25.82
CA GLY A 201 7.36 -4.02 -24.93
C GLY A 201 6.06 -4.06 -25.72
N VAL A 202 5.87 -3.09 -26.62
CA VAL A 202 4.68 -3.03 -27.51
C VAL A 202 4.59 -4.28 -28.38
N GLU A 203 5.68 -4.69 -29.02
CA GLU A 203 5.73 -5.88 -29.87
C GLU A 203 5.45 -7.17 -29.07
N LYS A 204 5.97 -7.28 -27.84
CA LYS A 204 5.71 -8.40 -26.91
C LYS A 204 4.22 -8.50 -26.56
N THR A 205 3.57 -7.35 -26.27
CA THR A 205 2.14 -7.30 -25.93
C THR A 205 1.28 -7.71 -27.12
N LEU A 206 1.52 -7.18 -28.32
CA LEU A 206 0.83 -7.57 -29.55
C LEU A 206 1.01 -9.05 -29.86
N LYS A 207 2.23 -9.57 -29.73
CA LYS A 207 2.51 -11.00 -29.90
C LYS A 207 1.77 -11.85 -28.87
N THR A 208 1.74 -11.44 -27.61
CA THR A 208 1.04 -12.14 -26.53
C THR A 208 -0.46 -12.19 -26.80
N ALA A 209 -1.08 -11.10 -27.25
CA ALA A 209 -2.48 -11.07 -27.67
C ALA A 209 -2.75 -12.11 -28.77
N ALA A 210 -1.94 -12.13 -29.82
CA ALA A 210 -2.11 -13.05 -30.95
C ALA A 210 -1.91 -14.52 -30.56
N GLU A 211 -0.93 -14.84 -29.71
CA GLU A 211 -0.57 -16.22 -29.36
C GLU A 211 -1.43 -16.83 -28.26
N LYS A 212 -1.87 -16.04 -27.28
CA LYS A 212 -2.53 -16.54 -26.07
C LYS A 212 -4.01 -16.18 -25.97
N TYR A 213 -4.46 -15.17 -26.70
CA TYR A 213 -5.81 -14.62 -26.57
C TYR A 213 -6.54 -14.50 -27.91
N ALA A 214 -6.16 -15.29 -28.92
CA ALA A 214 -6.78 -15.27 -30.25
C ALA A 214 -8.30 -15.52 -30.24
N ASP A 215 -8.80 -16.24 -29.23
CA ASP A 215 -10.23 -16.53 -29.04
C ASP A 215 -10.97 -15.48 -28.19
N ASN A 216 -10.27 -14.46 -27.67
CA ASN A 216 -10.89 -13.36 -26.91
C ASN A 216 -11.15 -12.18 -27.85
N GLU A 217 -12.44 -11.94 -28.16
CA GLU A 217 -12.83 -10.91 -29.12
C GLU A 217 -12.38 -9.50 -28.71
N THR A 218 -12.49 -9.14 -27.43
CA THR A 218 -12.08 -7.82 -26.90
C THR A 218 -10.57 -7.61 -27.04
N ILE A 219 -9.77 -8.56 -26.58
CA ILE A 219 -8.30 -8.48 -26.68
C ILE A 219 -7.86 -8.44 -28.14
N THR A 220 -8.51 -9.21 -29.00
CA THR A 220 -8.18 -9.23 -30.44
C THR A 220 -8.50 -7.90 -31.12
N ALA A 221 -9.64 -7.28 -30.77
CA ALA A 221 -10.01 -5.96 -31.30
C ALA A 221 -9.05 -4.87 -30.83
N LEU A 222 -8.74 -4.83 -29.54
CA LEU A 222 -7.74 -3.90 -28.97
C LEU A 222 -6.36 -4.08 -29.62
N ALA A 223 -5.90 -5.33 -29.78
CA ALA A 223 -4.62 -5.60 -30.42
C ALA A 223 -4.57 -5.13 -31.87
N ALA A 224 -5.67 -5.24 -32.62
CA ALA A 224 -5.76 -4.72 -33.99
C ALA A 224 -5.63 -3.19 -34.01
N THR A 225 -6.35 -2.49 -33.15
CA THR A 225 -6.28 -1.02 -33.02
C THR A 225 -4.87 -0.58 -32.61
N VAL A 226 -4.28 -1.21 -31.61
CA VAL A 226 -2.91 -0.91 -31.16
C VAL A 226 -1.88 -1.17 -32.26
N ALA A 227 -2.05 -2.25 -33.06
CA ALA A 227 -1.15 -2.53 -34.17
C ALA A 227 -1.19 -1.46 -35.26
N GLU A 228 -2.38 -0.90 -35.56
CA GLU A 228 -2.54 0.23 -36.49
C GLU A 228 -1.88 1.50 -35.93
N GLN A 229 -2.10 1.83 -34.67
CA GLN A 229 -1.49 2.97 -33.97
C GLN A 229 0.03 2.84 -33.93
N TRP A 230 0.55 1.65 -33.63
CA TRP A 230 1.97 1.35 -33.61
C TRP A 230 2.62 1.50 -34.99
N ALA A 231 1.99 0.98 -36.04
CA ALA A 231 2.48 1.13 -37.41
C ALA A 231 2.50 2.61 -37.85
N ALA A 232 1.49 3.38 -37.47
CA ALA A 232 1.44 4.82 -37.75
C ALA A 232 2.58 5.58 -37.02
N TYR A 233 2.83 5.26 -35.76
CA TYR A 233 3.92 5.83 -34.98
C TYR A 233 5.29 5.47 -35.58
N GLN A 234 5.52 4.20 -35.94
CA GLN A 234 6.77 3.77 -36.59
C GLN A 234 7.04 4.49 -37.92
N ALA A 235 5.99 4.81 -38.67
CA ALA A 235 6.12 5.56 -39.93
C ALA A 235 6.48 7.04 -39.72
N ASN A 236 6.08 7.64 -38.62
CA ASN A 236 6.35 9.03 -38.26
C ASN A 236 6.44 9.21 -36.74
N PRO A 237 7.57 8.82 -36.11
CA PRO A 237 7.72 8.91 -34.64
C PRO A 237 7.62 10.35 -34.14
N THR A 238 6.65 10.63 -33.28
CA THR A 238 6.45 11.94 -32.66
C THR A 238 6.02 11.79 -31.20
N GLY A 239 6.76 12.38 -30.26
CA GLY A 239 6.48 12.27 -28.83
C GLY A 239 6.68 10.85 -28.27
N TYR A 240 6.11 10.61 -27.12
CA TYR A 240 6.10 9.29 -26.47
C TYR A 240 4.95 8.44 -27.00
N PHE A 241 5.21 7.18 -27.37
CA PHE A 241 4.15 6.27 -27.82
C PHE A 241 3.43 5.63 -26.64
N ASP A 242 2.20 6.01 -26.45
CA ASP A 242 1.21 5.30 -25.64
C ASP A 242 -0.20 5.60 -26.18
N SER A 243 -1.17 4.79 -25.81
CA SER A 243 -2.58 5.03 -26.10
C SER A 243 -3.48 4.43 -25.02
N VAL A 244 -4.72 4.91 -24.95
CA VAL A 244 -5.74 4.34 -24.07
C VAL A 244 -5.91 2.86 -24.37
N GLU A 245 -6.01 2.49 -25.64
CA GLU A 245 -6.21 1.10 -26.08
C GLU A 245 -4.99 0.21 -25.79
N LEU A 246 -3.77 0.76 -25.79
CA LEU A 246 -2.60 0.01 -25.33
C LEU A 246 -2.64 -0.24 -23.82
N MET A 247 -3.10 0.73 -23.02
CA MET A 247 -3.30 0.56 -21.59
C MET A 247 -4.42 -0.45 -21.29
N GLU A 248 -5.52 -0.41 -22.05
CA GLU A 248 -6.59 -1.40 -21.98
C GLU A 248 -6.08 -2.79 -22.32
N LEU A 249 -5.33 -2.93 -23.43
CA LEU A 249 -4.75 -4.20 -23.87
C LEU A 249 -3.82 -4.80 -22.82
N ASP A 250 -2.93 -4.00 -22.24
CA ASP A 250 -2.05 -4.44 -21.15
C ASP A 250 -2.87 -4.88 -19.91
N THR A 251 -3.92 -4.13 -19.55
CA THR A 251 -4.78 -4.42 -18.40
C THR A 251 -5.60 -5.69 -18.62
N MET A 252 -6.18 -5.86 -19.80
CA MET A 252 -6.92 -7.08 -20.18
C MET A 252 -6.04 -8.33 -20.20
N ILE A 253 -4.84 -8.22 -20.78
CA ILE A 253 -3.85 -9.34 -20.81
C ILE A 253 -3.37 -9.63 -19.38
N GLY A 254 -3.08 -8.60 -18.59
CA GLY A 254 -2.68 -8.71 -17.19
C GLY A 254 -3.73 -9.43 -16.34
N GLY A 255 -4.99 -9.10 -16.54
CA GLY A 255 -6.17 -9.73 -15.91
C GLY A 255 -6.58 -11.07 -16.53
N LYS A 256 -5.79 -11.61 -17.45
CA LYS A 256 -6.02 -12.89 -18.14
C LYS A 256 -7.32 -12.93 -18.95
N GLY A 257 -7.80 -11.78 -19.39
CA GLY A 257 -8.97 -11.63 -20.26
C GLY A 257 -10.31 -11.94 -19.60
N ILE A 258 -10.38 -11.99 -18.26
CA ILE A 258 -11.63 -12.15 -17.51
C ILE A 258 -12.17 -10.84 -16.92
N ASN A 259 -11.41 -9.75 -17.09
CA ASN A 259 -11.86 -8.40 -16.71
C ASN A 259 -13.20 -8.06 -17.37
N ASP A 260 -13.99 -7.20 -16.71
CA ASP A 260 -15.09 -6.52 -17.37
C ASP A 260 -14.53 -5.44 -18.33
N PRO A 261 -14.71 -5.58 -19.65
CA PRO A 261 -14.11 -4.64 -20.61
C PRO A 261 -14.59 -3.20 -20.43
N ALA A 262 -15.84 -2.99 -20.03
CA ALA A 262 -16.38 -1.65 -19.85
C ALA A 262 -15.76 -0.94 -18.62
N LEU A 263 -15.45 -1.68 -17.56
CA LEU A 263 -14.74 -1.14 -16.41
C LEU A 263 -13.27 -0.85 -16.74
N VAL A 264 -12.62 -1.70 -17.56
CA VAL A 264 -11.25 -1.45 -18.02
C VAL A 264 -11.18 -0.20 -18.91
N GLU A 265 -12.10 -0.06 -19.87
CA GLU A 265 -12.24 1.13 -20.71
C GLU A 265 -12.41 2.38 -19.83
N THR A 266 -13.36 2.35 -18.89
CA THR A 266 -13.59 3.46 -17.94
C THR A 266 -12.31 3.84 -17.17
N LEU A 267 -11.57 2.85 -16.65
CA LEU A 267 -10.30 3.09 -15.95
C LEU A 267 -9.29 3.79 -16.85
N CYS A 268 -9.07 3.26 -18.06
CA CYS A 268 -8.01 3.71 -18.95
C CYS A 268 -8.31 5.07 -19.58
N GLU A 269 -9.55 5.30 -20.05
CA GLU A 269 -9.98 6.57 -20.63
C GLU A 269 -9.88 7.74 -19.63
N ASN A 270 -10.16 7.49 -18.35
CA ASN A 270 -10.15 8.54 -17.32
C ASN A 270 -8.81 8.65 -16.56
N SER A 271 -7.80 7.87 -16.94
CA SER A 271 -6.53 7.83 -16.19
C SER A 271 -5.70 9.10 -16.32
N ALA A 272 -5.64 9.72 -17.50
CA ALA A 272 -4.94 10.98 -17.72
C ALA A 272 -5.64 12.14 -16.99
N ASP A 273 -6.95 12.25 -17.12
CA ASP A 273 -7.77 13.24 -16.41
C ASP A 273 -7.65 13.10 -14.88
N ALA A 274 -7.39 11.89 -14.38
CA ALA A 274 -7.14 11.67 -12.96
C ALA A 274 -5.77 12.21 -12.52
N ILE A 275 -4.73 12.16 -13.36
CA ILE A 275 -3.44 12.83 -13.11
C ILE A 275 -3.64 14.35 -13.07
N ASP A 276 -4.36 14.91 -14.04
CA ASP A 276 -4.65 16.35 -14.09
C ASP A 276 -5.44 16.80 -12.85
N TRP A 277 -6.43 16.02 -12.42
CA TRP A 277 -7.19 16.28 -11.21
C TRP A 277 -6.32 16.23 -9.94
N LEU A 278 -5.36 15.29 -9.86
CA LEU A 278 -4.41 15.22 -8.76
C LEU A 278 -3.54 16.48 -8.72
N ASP A 279 -3.02 16.95 -9.86
CA ASP A 279 -2.23 18.18 -9.95
C ASP A 279 -3.03 19.42 -9.51
N GLU A 280 -4.31 19.53 -9.91
CA GLU A 280 -5.23 20.59 -9.47
C GLU A 280 -5.44 20.59 -7.95
N ASN A 281 -5.31 19.42 -7.31
CA ASN A 281 -5.40 19.23 -5.87
C ASN A 281 -4.02 19.27 -5.17
N GLY A 282 -2.96 19.71 -5.85
CA GLY A 282 -1.61 19.86 -5.31
C GLY A 282 -0.86 18.54 -5.11
N ILE A 283 -1.27 17.47 -5.79
CA ILE A 283 -0.68 16.14 -5.71
C ILE A 283 -0.02 15.81 -7.05
N THR A 284 1.28 16.07 -7.18
CA THR A 284 2.01 15.94 -8.45
C THR A 284 2.79 14.63 -8.56
N LEU A 285 2.50 13.85 -9.60
CA LEU A 285 3.12 12.56 -9.90
C LEU A 285 3.84 12.60 -11.26
N HIS A 286 4.83 13.46 -11.43
CA HIS A 286 5.41 13.78 -12.74
C HIS A 286 6.53 12.85 -13.22
N SER A 287 7.10 12.00 -12.34
CA SER A 287 8.17 11.07 -12.74
C SER A 287 7.58 9.79 -13.31
N VAL A 288 7.83 9.52 -14.59
CA VAL A 288 7.27 8.37 -15.30
C VAL A 288 8.30 7.26 -15.47
N SER A 289 7.95 6.04 -15.08
CA SER A 289 8.84 4.87 -15.15
C SER A 289 8.10 3.59 -15.57
N SER A 290 8.87 2.49 -15.69
CA SER A 290 8.35 1.16 -16.02
C SER A 290 7.89 0.41 -14.77
N PHE A 291 6.84 -0.43 -14.93
CA PHE A 291 6.36 -1.33 -13.88
C PHE A 291 5.96 -2.68 -14.49
N GLY A 292 5.87 -3.72 -13.64
CA GLY A 292 5.56 -5.07 -14.08
C GLY A 292 4.23 -5.19 -14.83
N GLY A 293 4.28 -5.78 -16.02
CA GLY A 293 3.12 -6.04 -16.87
C GLY A 293 2.72 -4.91 -17.82
N ALA A 294 3.27 -3.70 -17.69
CA ALA A 294 3.05 -2.63 -18.65
C ALA A 294 4.04 -2.72 -19.84
N SER A 295 3.54 -2.51 -21.05
CA SER A 295 4.34 -2.56 -22.29
C SER A 295 5.25 -1.34 -22.49
N VAL A 296 4.88 -0.20 -21.88
CA VAL A 296 5.58 1.09 -21.96
C VAL A 296 5.68 1.72 -20.57
N LYS A 297 6.51 2.76 -20.43
CA LYS A 297 6.56 3.54 -19.18
C LYS A 297 5.23 4.26 -18.98
N ARG A 298 4.55 3.94 -17.90
CA ARG A 298 3.19 4.47 -17.64
C ARG A 298 2.95 4.78 -16.18
N ILE A 299 3.84 4.33 -15.27
CA ILE A 299 3.65 4.59 -13.86
C ILE A 299 4.18 5.96 -13.47
N HIS A 300 3.29 6.80 -12.97
CA HIS A 300 3.56 8.15 -12.49
C HIS A 300 3.89 8.10 -11.01
N ARG A 301 5.00 8.71 -10.61
CA ARG A 301 5.57 8.63 -9.26
C ARG A 301 5.87 10.03 -8.71
N PRO A 302 5.68 10.25 -7.41
CA PRO A 302 6.15 11.48 -6.77
C PRO A 302 7.67 11.44 -6.58
N VAL A 303 8.29 12.61 -6.58
CA VAL A 303 9.70 12.80 -6.23
C VAL A 303 9.86 13.93 -5.21
N ASP A 304 10.94 13.89 -4.43
CA ASP A 304 11.31 14.99 -3.55
C ASP A 304 11.98 16.16 -4.31
N ALA A 305 12.36 17.21 -3.59
CA ALA A 305 13.01 18.40 -4.15
C ALA A 305 14.37 18.09 -4.79
N GLU A 306 15.01 16.99 -4.43
CA GLU A 306 16.27 16.50 -4.96
C GLU A 306 16.06 15.53 -6.15
N GLY A 307 14.82 15.24 -6.54
CA GLY A 307 14.45 14.33 -7.63
C GLY A 307 14.43 12.86 -7.26
N LYS A 308 14.50 12.52 -5.98
CA LYS A 308 14.44 11.13 -5.51
C LYS A 308 13.00 10.64 -5.45
N THR A 309 12.77 9.42 -5.88
CA THR A 309 11.45 8.79 -5.83
C THR A 309 10.95 8.62 -4.39
N LEU A 310 9.69 9.00 -4.17
CA LEU A 310 8.95 8.80 -2.94
C LEU A 310 7.94 7.64 -3.08
N SER A 311 7.47 7.10 -1.95
CA SER A 311 6.32 6.20 -1.93
C SER A 311 5.04 6.98 -2.22
N VAL A 312 4.27 6.54 -3.23
CA VAL A 312 3.07 7.28 -3.66
C VAL A 312 2.03 7.42 -2.55
N GLY A 313 1.82 6.39 -1.75
CA GLY A 313 0.81 6.42 -0.68
C GLY A 313 1.15 7.40 0.43
N SER A 314 2.37 7.36 0.96
CA SER A 314 2.81 8.29 2.01
C SER A 314 2.91 9.75 1.54
N TYR A 315 3.04 9.97 0.24
CA TYR A 315 2.99 11.31 -0.35
C TYR A 315 1.54 11.80 -0.58
N MET A 316 0.70 10.94 -1.16
CA MET A 316 -0.62 11.32 -1.66
C MET A 316 -1.68 11.38 -0.55
N ILE A 317 -1.67 10.43 0.39
CA ILE A 317 -2.74 10.29 1.39
C ILE A 317 -2.84 11.48 2.35
N PRO A 318 -1.75 12.03 2.92
CA PRO A 318 -1.82 13.24 3.74
C PRO A 318 -2.38 14.44 2.98
N LEU A 319 -2.05 14.59 1.70
CA LEU A 319 -2.55 15.66 0.85
C LEU A 319 -4.04 15.49 0.52
N LEU A 320 -4.52 14.26 0.29
CA LEU A 320 -5.94 13.98 0.15
C LEU A 320 -6.71 14.27 1.44
N GLN A 321 -6.17 13.91 2.60
CA GLN A 321 -6.78 14.26 3.89
C GLN A 321 -6.89 15.77 4.06
N GLU A 322 -5.81 16.52 3.80
CA GLU A 322 -5.82 17.98 3.85
C GLU A 322 -6.88 18.59 2.91
N ASN A 323 -7.03 18.04 1.72
CA ASN A 323 -8.05 18.49 0.76
C ASN A 323 -9.47 18.15 1.22
N CYS A 324 -9.70 17.00 1.86
CA CYS A 324 -10.97 16.69 2.53
C CYS A 324 -11.31 17.73 3.61
N GLU A 325 -10.32 18.07 4.46
CA GLU A 325 -10.50 19.08 5.52
C GLU A 325 -10.83 20.47 4.94
N LYS A 326 -10.10 20.89 3.89
CA LYS A 326 -10.36 22.15 3.17
C LYS A 326 -11.75 22.20 2.52
N ALA A 327 -12.24 21.06 2.03
CA ALA A 327 -13.57 20.93 1.44
C ALA A 327 -14.69 20.81 2.48
N GLY A 328 -14.35 20.76 3.79
CA GLY A 328 -15.33 20.68 4.88
C GLY A 328 -15.90 19.27 5.09
N VAL A 329 -15.23 18.23 4.61
CA VAL A 329 -15.60 16.83 4.84
C VAL A 329 -15.38 16.48 6.32
N GLN A 330 -16.38 15.85 6.94
CA GLN A 330 -16.25 15.33 8.29
C GLN A 330 -15.72 13.89 8.26
N ILE A 331 -14.58 13.61 8.90
CA ILE A 331 -14.01 12.27 9.02
C ILE A 331 -14.17 11.79 10.45
N LEU A 332 -14.88 10.69 10.67
CA LEU A 332 -15.08 10.05 11.96
C LEU A 332 -14.15 8.84 12.05
N LEU A 333 -13.03 9.00 12.76
CA LEU A 333 -12.06 7.93 13.02
C LEU A 333 -12.55 7.01 14.13
N ASN A 334 -11.98 5.80 14.24
CA ASN A 334 -12.39 4.78 15.21
C ASN A 334 -13.90 4.48 15.18
N THR A 335 -14.52 4.65 14.00
CA THR A 335 -15.95 4.49 13.80
C THR A 335 -16.19 3.40 12.75
N THR A 336 -16.54 2.21 13.24
CA THR A 336 -16.70 1.01 12.39
C THR A 336 -18.11 0.90 11.87
N ALA A 337 -18.29 0.99 10.56
CA ALA A 337 -19.57 0.74 9.90
C ALA A 337 -19.98 -0.74 10.03
N ASN A 338 -21.24 -0.99 10.39
CA ASN A 338 -21.74 -2.35 10.66
C ASN A 338 -22.96 -2.71 9.81
N GLU A 339 -23.74 -1.72 9.37
CA GLU A 339 -25.01 -1.95 8.66
C GLU A 339 -25.29 -0.81 7.68
N ILE A 340 -25.69 -1.16 6.46
CA ILE A 340 -26.26 -0.20 5.51
C ILE A 340 -27.75 -0.10 5.78
N LEU A 341 -28.22 1.09 6.07
CA LEU A 341 -29.63 1.38 6.25
C LEU A 341 -30.34 1.48 4.91
N THR A 342 -31.52 0.87 4.81
CA THR A 342 -32.34 0.94 3.58
C THR A 342 -33.72 1.50 3.89
N ASP A 343 -34.30 2.22 2.94
CA ASP A 343 -35.67 2.71 3.00
C ASP A 343 -36.68 1.59 2.70
N ALA A 344 -37.98 1.92 2.72
CA ALA A 344 -39.04 0.97 2.45
C ALA A 344 -39.06 0.42 1.00
N ASN A 345 -38.33 1.04 0.09
CA ASN A 345 -38.16 0.61 -1.31
C ASN A 345 -36.86 -0.17 -1.54
N GLY A 346 -36.03 -0.34 -0.51
CA GLY A 346 -34.73 -1.01 -0.58
C GLY A 346 -33.59 -0.11 -1.05
N ALA A 347 -33.78 1.21 -1.15
CA ALA A 347 -32.71 2.13 -1.47
C ALA A 347 -31.83 2.40 -0.24
N ALA A 348 -30.50 2.44 -0.43
CA ALA A 348 -29.57 2.79 0.62
C ALA A 348 -29.81 4.23 1.09
N CYS A 349 -29.96 4.44 2.40
CA CYS A 349 -30.32 5.73 2.98
C CYS A 349 -29.52 6.09 4.25
N GLY A 350 -28.39 5.45 4.47
CA GLY A 350 -27.50 5.72 5.59
C GLY A 350 -26.68 4.52 6.03
N VAL A 351 -25.94 4.71 7.11
CA VAL A 351 -25.06 3.69 7.71
C VAL A 351 -25.18 3.74 9.23
N LYS A 352 -25.27 2.57 9.84
CA LYS A 352 -25.11 2.41 11.29
C LYS A 352 -23.71 1.91 11.59
N ALA A 353 -23.06 2.55 12.56
CA ALA A 353 -21.68 2.28 12.96
C ALA A 353 -21.54 2.19 14.47
N THR A 354 -20.40 1.68 14.92
CA THR A 354 -19.98 1.67 16.32
C THR A 354 -18.78 2.61 16.48
N GLY A 355 -18.86 3.57 17.38
CA GLY A 355 -17.79 4.49 17.69
C GLY A 355 -16.76 3.93 18.66
N ALA A 356 -15.73 4.74 18.99
CA ALA A 356 -14.56 4.33 19.76
C ALA A 356 -14.88 3.78 21.18
N SER A 357 -15.96 4.27 21.82
CA SER A 357 -16.37 3.86 23.18
C SER A 357 -17.50 2.82 23.15
N GLY A 358 -17.87 2.29 21.97
CA GLY A 358 -18.93 1.31 21.79
C GLY A 358 -20.33 1.92 21.59
N GLU A 359 -20.43 3.25 21.51
CA GLU A 359 -21.65 3.99 21.19
C GLU A 359 -22.13 3.71 19.76
N THR A 360 -23.44 3.80 19.55
CA THR A 360 -24.01 3.74 18.20
C THR A 360 -23.88 5.10 17.50
N VAL A 361 -23.26 5.11 16.32
CA VAL A 361 -23.23 6.27 15.42
C VAL A 361 -24.13 5.94 14.22
N THR A 362 -25.21 6.71 14.04
CA THR A 362 -26.09 6.58 12.87
C THR A 362 -25.87 7.76 11.93
N VAL A 363 -25.50 7.49 10.69
CA VAL A 363 -25.43 8.53 9.65
C VAL A 363 -26.58 8.33 8.68
N ASN A 364 -27.55 9.24 8.69
CA ASN A 364 -28.59 9.31 7.67
C ASN A 364 -28.02 10.01 6.45
N ALA A 365 -28.19 9.44 5.27
CA ALA A 365 -27.69 10.04 4.04
C ALA A 365 -28.61 9.71 2.87
N LYS A 366 -28.54 10.50 1.81
CA LYS A 366 -29.27 10.21 0.56
C LYS A 366 -28.53 9.17 -0.28
N ALA A 367 -27.17 9.16 -0.21
CA ALA A 367 -26.32 8.21 -0.91
C ALA A 367 -25.26 7.61 0.03
N VAL A 368 -24.92 6.35 -0.20
CA VAL A 368 -23.88 5.58 0.52
C VAL A 368 -22.82 5.16 -0.47
N VAL A 369 -21.55 5.49 -0.18
CA VAL A 369 -20.40 5.10 -1.00
C VAL A 369 -19.51 4.16 -0.20
N LEU A 370 -19.28 2.95 -0.68
CA LEU A 370 -18.44 1.95 -0.05
C LEU A 370 -17.02 1.99 -0.64
N THR A 371 -16.04 2.25 0.22
CA THR A 371 -14.62 2.39 -0.15
C THR A 371 -13.70 1.75 0.90
N SER A 372 -14.21 0.76 1.64
CA SER A 372 -13.53 0.14 2.78
C SER A 372 -12.39 -0.83 2.40
N GLY A 373 -12.05 -0.92 1.11
CA GLY A 373 -11.05 -1.83 0.59
C GLY A 373 -11.53 -3.27 0.49
N GLY A 374 -10.61 -4.17 0.13
CA GLY A 374 -10.89 -5.59 -0.02
C GLY A 374 -10.90 -6.37 1.30
N PHE A 375 -10.46 -7.63 1.24
CA PHE A 375 -10.45 -8.54 2.40
C PHE A 375 -9.09 -9.20 2.66
N GLY A 376 -7.99 -8.63 2.12
CA GLY A 376 -6.66 -9.24 2.15
C GLY A 376 -6.01 -9.39 3.53
N ALA A 377 -6.52 -8.72 4.58
CA ALA A 377 -6.10 -8.91 5.97
C ALA A 377 -6.96 -9.94 6.73
N ASN A 378 -8.12 -10.32 6.19
CA ASN A 378 -8.97 -11.38 6.72
C ASN A 378 -8.52 -12.73 6.13
N LEU A 379 -7.50 -13.35 6.73
CA LEU A 379 -6.92 -14.58 6.19
C LEU A 379 -7.91 -15.73 6.19
N ASP A 380 -8.90 -15.77 7.08
CA ASP A 380 -9.98 -16.76 7.03
C ASP A 380 -10.84 -16.59 5.77
N MET A 381 -11.17 -15.35 5.41
CA MET A 381 -11.89 -15.03 4.18
C MET A 381 -11.04 -15.31 2.94
N VAL A 382 -9.74 -15.01 2.99
CA VAL A 382 -8.77 -15.35 1.92
C VAL A 382 -8.76 -16.86 1.69
N VAL A 383 -8.58 -17.66 2.73
CA VAL A 383 -8.54 -19.13 2.63
C VAL A 383 -9.90 -19.71 2.22
N LYS A 384 -11.01 -19.10 2.63
CA LYS A 384 -12.36 -19.50 2.19
C LYS A 384 -12.51 -19.44 0.67
N TYR A 385 -11.99 -18.41 0.03
CA TYR A 385 -12.10 -18.23 -1.42
C TYR A 385 -10.92 -18.85 -2.20
N LYS A 386 -9.73 -18.91 -1.59
CA LYS A 386 -8.49 -19.42 -2.20
C LYS A 386 -7.68 -20.25 -1.21
N PRO A 387 -8.07 -21.54 -0.99
CA PRO A 387 -7.48 -22.41 0.05
C PRO A 387 -5.96 -22.59 -0.04
N GLU A 388 -5.38 -22.49 -1.25
CA GLU A 388 -3.93 -22.60 -1.45
C GLU A 388 -3.11 -21.48 -0.81
N LEU A 389 -3.75 -20.42 -0.32
CA LEU A 389 -3.10 -19.31 0.39
C LEU A 389 -3.07 -19.51 1.92
N GLU A 390 -3.42 -20.68 2.43
CA GLU A 390 -3.28 -20.99 3.85
C GLU A 390 -1.82 -20.85 4.31
N GLY A 391 -1.60 -20.07 5.37
CA GLY A 391 -0.28 -19.83 5.93
C GLY A 391 0.54 -18.71 5.25
N PHE A 392 0.03 -18.06 4.22
CA PHE A 392 0.69 -16.90 3.62
C PHE A 392 0.62 -15.69 4.56
N MET A 393 1.66 -14.87 4.51
CA MET A 393 1.65 -13.53 5.12
C MET A 393 0.81 -12.56 4.29
N THR A 394 0.44 -11.41 4.87
CA THR A 394 -0.28 -10.36 4.17
C THR A 394 0.41 -9.00 4.32
N THR A 395 0.45 -8.22 3.23
CA THR A 395 0.91 -6.83 3.22
C THR A 395 -0.18 -5.85 3.63
N ASN A 396 -1.41 -6.32 3.81
CA ASN A 396 -2.58 -5.49 4.02
C ASN A 396 -2.58 -4.79 5.38
N ALA A 397 -3.20 -3.62 5.44
CA ALA A 397 -3.51 -2.93 6.68
C ALA A 397 -4.52 -3.74 7.51
N PRO A 398 -4.44 -3.71 8.85
CA PRO A 398 -5.30 -4.53 9.72
C PRO A 398 -6.80 -4.32 9.53
N GLY A 399 -7.23 -3.16 9.05
CA GLY A 399 -8.63 -2.82 8.80
C GLY A 399 -9.21 -3.37 7.48
N ILE A 400 -8.43 -4.06 6.65
CA ILE A 400 -8.87 -4.57 5.34
C ILE A 400 -9.49 -5.97 5.51
N LEU A 401 -10.69 -6.01 6.06
CA LEU A 401 -11.33 -7.23 6.57
C LEU A 401 -12.54 -7.71 5.75
N GLY A 402 -12.95 -6.96 4.71
CA GLY A 402 -14.09 -7.32 3.87
C GLY A 402 -15.47 -6.91 4.42
N GLN A 403 -15.51 -6.12 5.50
CA GLN A 403 -16.76 -5.73 6.17
C GLN A 403 -17.74 -5.00 5.23
N GLY A 404 -17.26 -4.11 4.36
CA GLY A 404 -18.11 -3.42 3.38
C GLY A 404 -18.74 -4.37 2.38
N ILE A 405 -18.02 -5.42 1.96
CA ILE A 405 -18.57 -6.48 1.09
C ILE A 405 -19.66 -7.25 1.83
N GLU A 406 -19.42 -7.62 3.11
CA GLU A 406 -20.42 -8.33 3.92
C GLU A 406 -21.68 -7.50 4.15
N MET A 407 -21.55 -6.19 4.46
CA MET A 407 -22.68 -5.28 4.62
C MET A 407 -23.52 -5.15 3.34
N ALA A 408 -22.85 -4.99 2.19
CA ALA A 408 -23.54 -4.84 0.91
C ALA A 408 -24.23 -6.15 0.48
N THR A 409 -23.56 -7.29 0.67
CA THR A 409 -24.17 -8.61 0.35
C THR A 409 -25.37 -8.94 1.27
N ALA A 410 -25.39 -8.44 2.50
CA ALA A 410 -26.51 -8.59 3.41
C ALA A 410 -27.80 -7.90 2.90
N ILE A 411 -27.67 -6.87 2.06
CA ILE A 411 -28.80 -6.18 1.41
C ILE A 411 -28.99 -6.59 -0.06
N GLY A 412 -28.31 -7.66 -0.51
CA GLY A 412 -28.51 -8.30 -1.82
C GLY A 412 -27.51 -7.91 -2.91
N ALA A 413 -26.43 -7.22 -2.60
CA ALA A 413 -25.38 -6.90 -3.58
C ALA A 413 -24.74 -8.18 -4.16
N GLY A 414 -24.46 -8.15 -5.46
CA GLY A 414 -23.70 -9.15 -6.18
C GLY A 414 -22.21 -9.00 -5.95
N THR A 415 -21.47 -10.09 -6.13
CA THR A 415 -20.01 -10.12 -6.08
C THR A 415 -19.44 -10.85 -7.29
N VAL A 416 -18.24 -10.50 -7.70
CA VAL A 416 -17.52 -11.12 -8.83
C VAL A 416 -16.06 -11.36 -8.45
N ASP A 417 -15.45 -12.38 -9.04
CA ASP A 417 -14.00 -12.69 -8.95
C ASP A 417 -13.45 -12.87 -7.52
N MET A 418 -14.28 -13.28 -6.55
CA MET A 418 -13.89 -13.38 -5.13
C MET A 418 -12.72 -14.33 -4.88
N ASP A 419 -12.47 -15.30 -5.75
CA ASP A 419 -11.34 -16.23 -5.71
C ASP A 419 -10.07 -15.65 -6.39
N GLN A 420 -10.17 -14.49 -7.02
CA GLN A 420 -9.05 -13.81 -7.64
C GLN A 420 -8.32 -12.96 -6.59
N ILE A 421 -7.37 -13.58 -5.92
CA ILE A 421 -6.55 -12.98 -4.87
C ILE A 421 -5.10 -12.95 -5.34
N GLN A 422 -4.53 -11.75 -5.44
CA GLN A 422 -3.16 -11.53 -5.87
C GLN A 422 -2.18 -11.74 -4.72
N ILE A 423 -1.11 -12.47 -5.00
CA ILE A 423 0.09 -12.50 -4.16
C ILE A 423 1.15 -11.57 -4.77
N HIS A 424 1.95 -10.95 -3.92
CA HIS A 424 3.07 -10.08 -4.31
C HIS A 424 4.40 -10.79 -4.07
N PRO A 425 5.30 -10.85 -5.05
CA PRO A 425 6.53 -11.63 -4.92
C PRO A 425 7.59 -10.98 -4.01
N THR A 426 7.48 -9.68 -3.75
CA THR A 426 8.48 -8.96 -2.94
C THR A 426 7.89 -8.47 -1.63
N VAL A 427 7.60 -9.41 -0.73
CA VAL A 427 7.21 -9.17 0.66
C VAL A 427 8.40 -9.50 1.56
N GLU A 428 8.81 -8.58 2.45
CA GLU A 428 9.92 -8.84 3.37
C GLU A 428 9.59 -10.05 4.26
N ALA A 429 10.48 -11.03 4.27
CA ALA A 429 10.19 -12.38 4.74
C ALA A 429 9.95 -12.50 6.25
N ASN A 430 10.30 -11.48 7.07
CA ASN A 430 10.13 -11.52 8.52
C ASN A 430 8.97 -10.64 9.01
N THR A 431 8.70 -9.52 8.34
CA THR A 431 7.77 -8.49 8.82
C THR A 431 6.51 -8.36 7.98
N ALA A 432 6.44 -9.06 6.84
CA ALA A 432 5.40 -8.88 5.82
C ALA A 432 5.35 -7.47 5.20
N ALA A 433 6.39 -6.66 5.37
CA ALA A 433 6.45 -5.34 4.75
C ALA A 433 6.51 -5.45 3.23
N LEU A 434 5.75 -4.61 2.54
CA LEU A 434 5.80 -4.53 1.10
C LEU A 434 7.14 -3.93 0.66
N ILE A 435 7.90 -4.67 -0.15
CA ILE A 435 9.05 -4.15 -0.88
C ILE A 435 8.58 -3.75 -2.27
N THR A 436 8.78 -2.48 -2.62
CA THR A 436 8.20 -1.90 -3.84
C THR A 436 8.60 -2.65 -5.10
N GLU A 437 7.62 -2.91 -5.94
CA GLU A 437 7.80 -3.49 -7.29
C GLU A 437 8.68 -2.60 -8.19
N GLY A 438 8.69 -1.28 -7.93
CA GLY A 438 9.49 -0.32 -8.67
C GLY A 438 10.97 -0.69 -8.74
N LEU A 439 11.52 -1.31 -7.69
CA LEU A 439 12.93 -1.74 -7.70
C LEU A 439 13.23 -2.71 -8.84
N ARG A 440 12.32 -3.64 -9.14
CA ARG A 440 12.47 -4.58 -10.26
C ARG A 440 12.45 -3.83 -11.60
N GLY A 441 11.55 -2.86 -11.74
CA GLY A 441 11.50 -1.95 -12.90
C GLY A 441 12.75 -1.08 -13.04
N ASP A 442 13.30 -0.62 -11.92
CA ASP A 442 14.47 0.26 -11.85
C ASP A 442 15.82 -0.50 -12.01
N GLY A 443 15.82 -1.83 -12.13
CA GLY A 443 17.04 -2.62 -12.43
C GLY A 443 17.38 -3.72 -11.43
N ALA A 444 16.68 -3.83 -10.29
CA ALA A 444 16.90 -4.92 -9.34
C ALA A 444 16.65 -6.29 -9.97
N ILE A 445 17.37 -7.30 -9.46
CA ILE A 445 17.19 -8.70 -9.83
C ILE A 445 16.74 -9.53 -8.63
N LEU A 446 16.14 -10.68 -8.90
CA LEU A 446 15.79 -11.69 -7.91
C LEU A 446 16.77 -12.87 -8.01
N VAL A 447 17.40 -13.20 -6.89
CA VAL A 447 18.39 -14.26 -6.78
C VAL A 447 17.91 -15.31 -5.78
N ASN A 448 17.91 -16.59 -6.17
CA ASN A 448 17.50 -17.70 -5.33
C ASN A 448 18.60 -18.11 -4.31
N ALA A 449 18.33 -19.15 -3.50
CA ALA A 449 19.27 -19.69 -2.53
C ALA A 449 20.56 -20.26 -3.15
N ASP A 450 20.58 -20.55 -4.45
CA ASP A 450 21.77 -21.03 -5.18
C ASP A 450 22.60 -19.87 -5.77
N GLY A 451 22.22 -18.62 -5.53
CA GLY A 451 22.92 -17.45 -6.06
C GLY A 451 22.60 -17.12 -7.52
N LYS A 452 21.48 -17.60 -8.07
CA LYS A 452 21.12 -17.47 -9.49
C LYS A 452 19.80 -16.73 -9.69
N ARG A 453 19.71 -15.96 -10.78
CA ARG A 453 18.43 -15.49 -11.32
C ARG A 453 17.59 -16.70 -11.74
N PHE A 454 16.28 -16.57 -11.77
CA PHE A 454 15.37 -17.68 -12.08
C PHE A 454 14.14 -17.27 -12.91
N ILE A 455 13.97 -15.95 -13.21
CA ILE A 455 12.80 -15.42 -13.90
C ILE A 455 13.11 -14.06 -14.55
N ASP A 456 12.26 -13.61 -15.49
CA ASP A 456 12.12 -12.20 -15.86
C ASP A 456 11.47 -11.47 -14.69
N GLU A 457 12.23 -10.65 -13.96
CA GLU A 457 11.80 -9.99 -12.74
C GLU A 457 10.70 -8.94 -12.97
N VAL A 458 10.52 -8.45 -14.20
CA VAL A 458 9.47 -7.50 -14.57
C VAL A 458 8.22 -8.19 -15.15
N GLY A 459 8.16 -9.52 -15.05
CA GLY A 459 6.95 -10.28 -15.31
C GLY A 459 5.79 -9.88 -14.38
N THR A 460 4.58 -10.35 -14.69
CA THR A 460 3.41 -10.11 -13.82
C THR A 460 3.58 -10.75 -12.45
N ARG A 461 2.91 -10.21 -11.44
CA ARG A 461 3.07 -10.64 -10.03
C ARG A 461 2.80 -12.12 -9.81
N ASP A 462 1.78 -12.66 -10.45
CA ASP A 462 1.43 -14.08 -10.38
C ASP A 462 2.53 -14.97 -10.97
N VAL A 463 3.11 -14.58 -12.10
CA VAL A 463 4.19 -15.34 -12.76
C VAL A 463 5.46 -15.32 -11.90
N VAL A 464 5.85 -14.13 -11.41
CA VAL A 464 7.07 -14.00 -10.58
C VAL A 464 6.88 -14.69 -9.23
N SER A 465 5.71 -14.55 -8.58
CA SER A 465 5.42 -15.24 -7.31
C SER A 465 5.43 -16.76 -7.47
N ALA A 466 4.83 -17.29 -8.53
CA ALA A 466 4.84 -18.72 -8.79
C ALA A 466 6.27 -19.26 -8.99
N ALA A 467 7.11 -18.52 -9.73
CA ALA A 467 8.51 -18.87 -9.91
C ALA A 467 9.31 -18.81 -8.60
N GLU A 468 9.05 -17.82 -7.74
CA GLU A 468 9.69 -17.68 -6.43
C GLU A 468 9.28 -18.81 -5.47
N ILE A 469 7.98 -19.12 -5.39
CA ILE A 469 7.46 -20.22 -4.56
C ILE A 469 8.10 -21.56 -4.95
N ALA A 470 8.41 -21.75 -6.22
CA ALA A 470 9.09 -22.94 -6.74
C ALA A 470 10.60 -22.99 -6.38
N GLN A 471 11.20 -21.91 -5.89
CA GLN A 471 12.61 -21.91 -5.48
C GLN A 471 12.81 -22.64 -4.13
N PRO A 472 14.02 -23.15 -3.86
CA PRO A 472 14.34 -23.76 -2.58
C PRO A 472 14.04 -22.81 -1.41
N GLY A 473 13.14 -23.23 -0.51
CA GLY A 473 12.70 -22.44 0.65
C GLY A 473 11.63 -21.39 0.34
N SER A 474 11.12 -21.31 -0.89
CA SER A 474 10.05 -20.39 -1.33
C SER A 474 10.37 -18.93 -1.01
N TYR A 475 11.61 -18.52 -1.22
CA TYR A 475 12.08 -17.15 -1.06
C TYR A 475 13.14 -16.80 -2.10
N SER A 476 13.40 -15.50 -2.25
CA SER A 476 14.51 -14.97 -3.03
C SER A 476 15.19 -13.79 -2.32
N TRP A 477 16.29 -13.33 -2.89
CA TRP A 477 16.97 -12.11 -2.49
C TRP A 477 16.77 -11.06 -3.60
N LEU A 478 16.12 -9.94 -3.27
CA LEU A 478 16.05 -8.80 -4.15
C LEU A 478 17.32 -7.98 -3.99
N VAL A 479 18.11 -7.88 -5.07
CA VAL A 479 19.44 -7.26 -5.06
C VAL A 479 19.39 -5.89 -5.72
N VAL A 480 19.99 -4.90 -5.05
CA VAL A 480 20.16 -3.51 -5.52
C VAL A 480 21.59 -3.04 -5.24
N ASP A 481 22.02 -1.95 -5.87
CA ASP A 481 23.31 -1.33 -5.67
C ASP A 481 23.20 0.10 -5.09
N GLN A 482 24.35 0.73 -4.81
CA GLN A 482 24.40 2.07 -4.23
C GLN A 482 23.80 3.13 -5.16
N ALA A 483 23.92 3.00 -6.47
CA ALA A 483 23.34 3.96 -7.41
C ALA A 483 21.80 3.97 -7.30
N MET A 484 21.18 2.81 -7.15
CA MET A 484 19.73 2.70 -6.91
C MET A 484 19.34 3.26 -5.53
N VAL A 485 20.16 3.03 -4.50
CA VAL A 485 19.95 3.60 -3.15
C VAL A 485 19.98 5.12 -3.18
N ASP A 486 20.94 5.70 -3.90
CA ASP A 486 21.09 7.16 -4.01
C ASP A 486 19.92 7.81 -4.75
N ALA A 487 19.30 7.08 -5.68
CA ALA A 487 18.16 7.55 -6.47
C ALA A 487 16.80 7.40 -5.77
N SER A 488 16.72 6.68 -4.63
CA SER A 488 15.43 6.32 -4.03
C SER A 488 15.42 6.44 -2.51
N SER A 489 14.62 7.35 -1.97
CA SER A 489 14.36 7.44 -0.52
C SER A 489 13.64 6.21 0.02
N VAL A 490 12.92 5.48 -0.83
CA VAL A 490 12.23 4.23 -0.46
C VAL A 490 13.25 3.15 -0.08
N ILE A 491 14.32 2.96 -0.89
CA ILE A 491 15.38 2.00 -0.58
C ILE A 491 16.15 2.43 0.69
N GLN A 492 16.45 3.72 0.82
CA GLN A 492 17.08 4.27 2.03
C GLN A 492 16.24 3.96 3.29
N GLY A 493 14.91 4.04 3.16
CA GLY A 493 13.98 3.63 4.21
C GLY A 493 14.09 2.14 4.58
N TYR A 494 14.26 1.24 3.60
CA TYR A 494 14.45 -0.20 3.87
C TYR A 494 15.78 -0.49 4.59
N ILE A 495 16.84 0.22 4.22
CA ILE A 495 18.14 0.13 4.90
C ILE A 495 18.02 0.59 6.35
N LYS A 496 17.40 1.76 6.60
CA LYS A 496 17.16 2.27 7.97
C LYS A 496 16.36 1.29 8.83
N LYS A 497 15.40 0.58 8.25
CA LYS A 497 14.57 -0.43 8.91
C LYS A 497 15.30 -1.75 9.16
N GLY A 498 16.52 -1.92 8.64
CA GLY A 498 17.31 -3.14 8.80
C GLY A 498 16.80 -4.32 7.97
N TYR A 499 16.11 -4.08 6.86
CA TYR A 499 15.62 -5.13 5.96
C TYR A 499 16.71 -5.67 5.04
N THR A 500 17.87 -4.99 4.96
CA THR A 500 18.94 -5.29 4.00
C THR A 500 20.11 -6.00 4.64
N ALA A 501 20.68 -6.98 3.92
CA ALA A 501 22.08 -7.38 4.04
C ALA A 501 22.92 -6.48 3.12
N GLU A 502 24.20 -6.24 3.47
CA GLU A 502 25.12 -5.36 2.76
C GLU A 502 26.46 -6.04 2.51
N GLY A 503 27.11 -5.73 1.38
CA GLY A 503 28.47 -6.12 1.06
C GLY A 503 29.18 -5.09 0.19
N ALA A 504 30.46 -4.81 0.46
CA ALA A 504 31.26 -3.90 -0.35
C ALA A 504 31.67 -4.49 -1.71
N THR A 505 31.60 -5.82 -1.85
CA THR A 505 31.79 -6.55 -3.11
C THR A 505 30.68 -7.57 -3.30
N TYR A 506 30.58 -8.17 -4.48
CA TYR A 506 29.62 -9.24 -4.74
C TYR A 506 29.84 -10.44 -3.82
N GLU A 507 31.12 -10.82 -3.58
CA GLU A 507 31.48 -11.91 -2.72
C GLU A 507 31.12 -11.65 -1.25
N GLU A 508 31.31 -10.43 -0.77
CA GLU A 508 30.93 -10.04 0.59
C GLU A 508 29.40 -10.07 0.77
N LEU A 509 28.63 -9.57 -0.22
CA LEU A 509 27.17 -9.67 -0.19
C LEU A 509 26.72 -11.14 -0.25
N ALA A 510 27.30 -11.96 -1.15
CA ALA A 510 27.00 -13.39 -1.25
C ALA A 510 27.21 -14.10 0.10
N LYS A 511 28.31 -13.82 0.78
CA LYS A 511 28.60 -14.36 2.11
C LYS A 511 27.59 -13.88 3.16
N ALA A 512 27.18 -12.61 3.11
CA ALA A 512 26.20 -12.04 4.03
C ALA A 512 24.81 -12.70 3.89
N ILE A 513 24.41 -13.06 2.66
CA ILE A 513 23.13 -13.71 2.35
C ILE A 513 23.20 -15.25 2.32
N GLY A 514 24.40 -15.82 2.45
CA GLY A 514 24.60 -17.27 2.60
C GLY A 514 24.52 -18.05 1.28
N VAL A 515 24.88 -17.44 0.14
CA VAL A 515 24.95 -18.07 -1.18
C VAL A 515 26.41 -18.28 -1.63
N ASP A 516 26.63 -19.10 -2.66
CA ASP A 516 27.98 -19.34 -3.21
C ASP A 516 28.54 -18.07 -3.86
N GLU A 517 29.73 -17.64 -3.39
CA GLU A 517 30.36 -16.37 -3.76
C GLU A 517 30.67 -16.30 -5.27
N ALA A 518 31.15 -17.38 -5.86
CA ALA A 518 31.53 -17.42 -7.28
C ALA A 518 30.29 -17.40 -8.19
N THR A 519 29.28 -18.19 -7.84
CA THR A 519 28.00 -18.25 -8.59
C THR A 519 27.28 -16.90 -8.54
N PHE A 520 27.25 -16.25 -7.37
CA PHE A 520 26.61 -14.96 -7.22
C PHE A 520 27.34 -13.87 -8.03
N ALA A 521 28.69 -13.82 -7.96
CA ALA A 521 29.46 -12.87 -8.76
C ALA A 521 29.27 -13.08 -10.27
N GLU A 522 29.21 -14.34 -10.74
CA GLU A 522 28.86 -14.65 -12.12
C GLU A 522 27.47 -14.14 -12.50
N THR A 523 26.47 -14.35 -11.65
CA THR A 523 25.09 -13.86 -11.83
C THR A 523 25.05 -12.34 -11.99
N MET A 524 25.73 -11.59 -11.12
CA MET A 524 25.81 -10.13 -11.17
C MET A 524 26.49 -9.62 -12.45
N ASN A 525 27.61 -10.25 -12.84
CA ASN A 525 28.30 -9.89 -14.08
C ASN A 525 27.45 -10.19 -15.34
N ASN A 526 26.75 -11.34 -15.37
CA ASN A 526 25.86 -11.69 -16.45
C ASN A 526 24.69 -10.69 -16.57
N TRP A 527 24.10 -10.27 -15.44
CA TRP A 527 23.08 -9.22 -15.44
C TRP A 527 23.62 -7.91 -16.03
N ASN A 528 24.78 -7.44 -15.57
CA ASN A 528 25.40 -6.22 -16.10
C ASN A 528 25.68 -6.30 -17.61
N GLN A 529 26.04 -7.51 -18.11
CA GLN A 529 26.20 -7.74 -19.54
C GLN A 529 24.85 -7.67 -20.27
N CYS A 530 23.75 -8.23 -19.71
CA CYS A 530 22.40 -8.10 -20.27
C CYS A 530 21.98 -6.64 -20.41
N VAL A 531 22.31 -5.79 -19.41
CA VAL A 531 22.03 -4.34 -19.45
C VAL A 531 22.83 -3.65 -20.56
N ALA A 532 24.13 -3.98 -20.69
CA ALA A 532 25.00 -3.42 -21.72
C ALA A 532 24.55 -3.80 -23.13
N ASP A 533 24.14 -5.06 -23.32
CA ASP A 533 23.69 -5.58 -24.60
C ASP A 533 22.22 -5.26 -24.92
N LYS A 534 21.47 -4.73 -23.94
CA LYS A 534 20.01 -4.55 -23.97
C LYS A 534 19.28 -5.82 -24.40
N ALA A 535 19.75 -6.97 -23.94
CA ALA A 535 19.23 -8.29 -24.26
C ALA A 535 19.42 -9.27 -23.11
N ASP A 536 18.37 -10.00 -22.76
CA ASP A 536 18.37 -11.11 -21.80
C ASP A 536 17.94 -12.40 -22.51
N ALA A 537 18.93 -13.18 -22.95
CA ALA A 537 18.68 -14.41 -23.70
C ALA A 537 18.16 -15.55 -22.81
N GLU A 538 18.36 -15.47 -21.49
CA GLU A 538 17.99 -16.54 -20.55
C GLU A 538 16.53 -16.44 -20.12
N PHE A 539 16.07 -15.24 -19.73
CA PHE A 539 14.72 -15.06 -19.18
C PHE A 539 13.84 -14.13 -20.03
N GLY A 540 14.41 -13.47 -21.04
CA GLY A 540 13.66 -12.64 -21.99
C GLY A 540 13.18 -11.30 -21.39
N ARG A 541 13.87 -10.78 -20.37
CA ARG A 541 13.59 -9.44 -19.82
C ARG A 541 13.85 -8.39 -20.91
N THR A 542 12.94 -7.41 -21.00
CA THR A 542 12.98 -6.34 -22.00
C THR A 542 13.26 -4.95 -21.43
N SER A 543 13.34 -4.84 -20.10
CA SER A 543 13.62 -3.58 -19.39
C SER A 543 15.01 -3.62 -18.74
N PHE A 544 15.88 -2.69 -19.13
CA PHE A 544 17.30 -2.64 -18.74
C PHE A 544 17.63 -1.23 -18.22
N ALA A 545 17.00 -0.82 -17.11
CA ALA A 545 17.12 0.55 -16.60
C ALA A 545 18.53 0.84 -16.06
N ASN A 546 19.07 -0.02 -15.17
CA ASN A 546 20.35 0.19 -14.52
C ASN A 546 21.15 -1.11 -14.41
N PRO A 547 22.49 -1.09 -14.60
CA PRO A 547 23.36 -2.16 -14.13
C PRO A 547 23.42 -2.17 -12.60
N LEU A 548 23.94 -3.24 -12.03
CA LEU A 548 24.21 -3.38 -10.59
C LEU A 548 25.74 -3.44 -10.39
N ASP A 549 26.42 -2.32 -10.63
CA ASP A 549 27.90 -2.24 -10.66
C ASP A 549 28.50 -1.19 -9.72
N THR A 550 27.65 -0.48 -8.96
CA THR A 550 28.06 0.56 -8.02
C THR A 550 28.00 0.07 -6.57
N ALA A 551 29.17 -0.14 -5.97
CA ALA A 551 29.29 -0.57 -4.57
C ALA A 551 28.90 0.53 -3.56
N PRO A 552 28.48 0.19 -2.33
CA PRO A 552 28.15 -1.15 -1.85
C PRO A 552 26.87 -1.73 -2.44
N TYR A 553 26.68 -3.05 -2.25
CA TYR A 553 25.53 -3.81 -2.75
C TYR A 553 24.64 -4.23 -1.59
N TYR A 554 23.34 -4.33 -1.85
CA TYR A 554 22.35 -4.64 -0.83
C TYR A 554 21.41 -5.75 -1.32
N ALA A 555 20.94 -6.57 -0.39
CA ALA A 555 19.96 -7.61 -0.68
C ALA A 555 18.86 -7.64 0.39
N ILE A 556 17.60 -7.73 -0.03
CA ILE A 556 16.44 -7.88 0.85
C ILE A 556 15.89 -9.28 0.67
N LYS A 557 15.69 -10.02 1.77
CA LYS A 557 15.05 -11.34 1.72
C LYS A 557 13.56 -11.15 1.52
N VAL A 558 13.04 -11.69 0.42
CA VAL A 558 11.62 -11.55 0.03
C VAL A 558 10.98 -12.90 -0.20
N THR A 559 9.65 -12.94 -0.04
CA THR A 559 8.80 -14.10 -0.31
C THR A 559 7.44 -13.62 -0.82
N ALA A 560 6.65 -14.54 -1.37
CA ALA A 560 5.30 -14.22 -1.81
C ALA A 560 4.34 -14.03 -0.62
N GLY A 561 3.45 -13.03 -0.69
CA GLY A 561 2.43 -12.78 0.32
C GLY A 561 1.14 -12.22 -0.27
N VAL A 562 0.02 -12.39 0.43
CA VAL A 562 -1.28 -11.83 0.06
C VAL A 562 -1.18 -10.31 -0.03
N HIS A 563 -1.67 -9.75 -1.14
CA HIS A 563 -1.49 -8.32 -1.39
C HIS A 563 -2.77 -7.59 -1.80
N HIS A 564 -3.49 -8.07 -2.81
CA HIS A 564 -4.67 -7.39 -3.35
C HIS A 564 -5.78 -8.40 -3.63
N THR A 565 -7.02 -8.05 -3.31
CA THR A 565 -8.18 -8.82 -3.74
C THR A 565 -8.76 -8.16 -4.98
N MET A 566 -8.75 -8.87 -6.14
CA MET A 566 -9.34 -8.37 -7.38
C MET A 566 -10.85 -8.56 -7.39
N GLY A 567 -11.34 -9.51 -6.61
CA GLY A 567 -12.76 -9.75 -6.42
C GLY A 567 -13.39 -8.82 -5.39
N GLY A 568 -14.66 -8.53 -5.59
CA GLY A 568 -15.43 -7.62 -4.74
C GLY A 568 -16.86 -7.45 -5.22
N LEU A 569 -17.46 -6.32 -4.87
CA LEU A 569 -18.82 -5.95 -5.28
C LEU A 569 -18.90 -5.76 -6.79
N THR A 570 -19.97 -6.23 -7.41
CA THR A 570 -20.28 -5.96 -8.81
C THR A 570 -20.79 -4.53 -8.95
N ILE A 571 -20.14 -3.76 -9.83
CA ILE A 571 -20.53 -2.38 -10.15
C ILE A 571 -20.73 -2.19 -11.65
N ASN A 572 -21.40 -1.12 -12.04
CA ASN A 572 -21.38 -0.62 -13.41
C ASN A 572 -20.36 0.53 -13.58
N THR A 573 -20.24 1.09 -14.78
CA THR A 573 -19.32 2.19 -15.10
C THR A 573 -19.59 3.50 -14.36
N ASN A 574 -20.79 3.66 -13.78
CA ASN A 574 -21.16 4.77 -12.89
C ASN A 574 -20.93 4.43 -11.41
N THR A 575 -20.22 3.34 -11.11
CA THR A 575 -19.92 2.86 -9.76
C THR A 575 -21.14 2.47 -8.92
N GLU A 576 -22.34 2.38 -9.53
CA GLU A 576 -23.55 1.89 -8.86
C GLU A 576 -23.39 0.40 -8.55
N VAL A 577 -23.67 -0.01 -7.31
CA VAL A 577 -23.61 -1.41 -6.91
C VAL A 577 -24.80 -2.18 -7.48
N LEU A 578 -24.50 -3.35 -8.07
CA LEU A 578 -25.53 -4.20 -8.67
C LEU A 578 -25.93 -5.34 -7.70
N ASP A 579 -27.21 -5.71 -7.74
CA ASP A 579 -27.70 -6.89 -7.04
C ASP A 579 -27.26 -8.21 -7.72
N THR A 580 -27.61 -9.35 -7.14
CA THR A 580 -27.31 -10.68 -7.72
C THR A 580 -28.00 -10.95 -9.05
N ASN A 581 -28.94 -10.11 -9.50
CA ASN A 581 -29.64 -10.20 -10.78
C ASN A 581 -29.13 -9.16 -11.80
N GLY A 582 -28.15 -8.33 -11.42
CA GLY A 582 -27.59 -7.27 -12.25
C GLY A 582 -28.39 -5.97 -12.25
N ASN A 583 -29.33 -5.76 -11.32
CA ASN A 583 -30.04 -4.49 -11.17
C ASN A 583 -29.29 -3.58 -10.20
N VAL A 584 -29.37 -2.28 -10.42
CA VAL A 584 -28.81 -1.27 -9.52
C VAL A 584 -29.52 -1.32 -8.17
N ILE A 585 -28.75 -1.31 -7.07
CA ILE A 585 -29.26 -1.03 -5.72
C ILE A 585 -29.27 0.49 -5.55
N PRO A 586 -30.45 1.13 -5.52
CA PRO A 586 -30.52 2.59 -5.54
C PRO A 586 -29.84 3.22 -4.33
N GLY A 587 -29.09 4.30 -4.56
CA GLY A 587 -28.39 5.04 -3.51
C GLY A 587 -27.13 4.37 -2.98
N LEU A 588 -26.70 3.22 -3.55
CA LEU A 588 -25.50 2.51 -3.15
C LEU A 588 -24.44 2.52 -4.26
N PHE A 589 -23.24 3.02 -3.92
CA PHE A 589 -22.08 3.14 -4.81
C PHE A 589 -20.87 2.46 -4.18
N ALA A 590 -19.89 2.06 -5.00
CA ALA A 590 -18.64 1.49 -4.50
C ALA A 590 -17.46 1.83 -5.42
N ALA A 591 -16.25 2.02 -4.85
CA ALA A 591 -15.04 2.32 -5.60
C ALA A 591 -13.78 1.78 -4.91
N GLY A 592 -12.75 1.48 -5.71
CA GLY A 592 -11.48 0.96 -5.26
C GLY A 592 -11.51 -0.55 -4.97
N GLU A 593 -10.59 -1.05 -4.16
CA GLU A 593 -10.35 -2.49 -3.94
C GLU A 593 -11.57 -3.29 -3.41
N ILE A 594 -12.64 -2.61 -2.95
CA ILE A 594 -13.89 -3.27 -2.55
C ILE A 594 -14.68 -3.81 -3.74
N THR A 595 -14.39 -3.33 -4.96
CA THR A 595 -15.09 -3.70 -6.20
C THR A 595 -14.36 -4.79 -6.95
N GLY A 596 -15.09 -5.60 -7.71
CA GLY A 596 -14.53 -6.62 -8.61
C GLY A 596 -14.76 -6.28 -10.08
N GLY A 597 -14.14 -7.09 -10.97
CA GLY A 597 -14.29 -6.97 -12.42
C GLY A 597 -13.25 -6.10 -13.12
N VAL A 598 -12.71 -5.07 -12.47
CA VAL A 598 -11.72 -4.16 -13.09
C VAL A 598 -10.41 -4.87 -13.46
N HIS A 599 -9.89 -5.69 -12.57
CA HIS A 599 -8.53 -6.24 -12.66
C HIS A 599 -8.46 -7.71 -13.10
N GLY A 600 -9.59 -8.37 -13.24
CA GLY A 600 -9.66 -9.79 -13.61
C GLY A 600 -8.86 -10.69 -12.68
N ALA A 601 -8.09 -11.63 -13.23
CA ALA A 601 -7.35 -12.61 -12.44
C ALA A 601 -6.04 -12.08 -11.82
N ASN A 602 -5.54 -10.92 -12.25
CA ASN A 602 -4.29 -10.36 -11.73
C ASN A 602 -4.17 -8.87 -12.07
N ARG A 603 -3.91 -8.05 -11.06
CA ARG A 603 -3.80 -6.60 -11.19
C ARG A 603 -2.39 -6.16 -11.54
N LEU A 604 -2.24 -5.31 -12.57
CA LEU A 604 -0.96 -4.68 -12.91
C LEU A 604 -0.51 -3.70 -11.80
N GLY A 605 0.81 -3.64 -11.57
CA GLY A 605 1.40 -2.64 -10.67
C GLY A 605 1.03 -1.22 -11.11
N GLY A 606 0.59 -0.37 -10.16
CA GLY A 606 0.12 0.99 -10.45
C GLY A 606 -1.38 1.13 -10.73
N ASN A 607 -2.08 0.06 -11.17
CA ASN A 607 -3.51 0.14 -11.46
C ASN A 607 -4.40 0.33 -10.22
N ALA A 608 -3.96 -0.07 -9.01
CA ALA A 608 -4.77 0.19 -7.81
C ALA A 608 -4.88 1.68 -7.47
N VAL A 609 -3.82 2.46 -7.75
CA VAL A 609 -3.85 3.92 -7.53
C VAL A 609 -4.69 4.60 -8.61
N ALA A 610 -4.60 4.12 -9.86
CA ALA A 610 -5.48 4.57 -10.94
C ALA A 610 -6.95 4.27 -10.64
N ASP A 611 -7.25 3.04 -10.22
CA ASP A 611 -8.60 2.57 -9.86
C ASP A 611 -9.21 3.45 -8.76
N PHE A 612 -8.58 3.57 -7.61
CA PHE A 612 -9.17 4.34 -6.53
C PHE A 612 -9.30 5.84 -6.86
N THR A 613 -8.45 6.40 -7.71
CA THR A 613 -8.55 7.80 -8.12
C THR A 613 -9.65 7.99 -9.15
N VAL A 614 -9.70 7.16 -10.20
CA VAL A 614 -10.71 7.24 -11.26
C VAL A 614 -12.09 6.92 -10.72
N PHE A 615 -12.28 5.72 -10.18
CA PHE A 615 -13.59 5.29 -9.70
C PHE A 615 -14.03 6.02 -8.43
N GLY A 616 -13.11 6.50 -7.59
CA GLY A 616 -13.43 7.37 -6.47
C GLY A 616 -14.05 8.68 -6.93
N ARG A 617 -13.50 9.32 -7.98
CA ARG A 617 -14.08 10.54 -8.60
C ARG A 617 -15.47 10.26 -9.18
N ILE A 618 -15.60 9.17 -9.94
CA ILE A 618 -16.90 8.78 -10.53
C ILE A 618 -17.93 8.52 -9.43
N ALA A 619 -17.58 7.80 -8.36
CA ALA A 619 -18.47 7.52 -7.25
C ALA A 619 -18.92 8.78 -6.50
N GLY A 620 -17.98 9.73 -6.28
CA GLY A 620 -18.30 11.03 -5.69
C GLY A 620 -19.27 11.82 -6.52
N GLN A 621 -19.09 11.88 -7.85
CA GLN A 621 -19.98 12.55 -8.77
C GLN A 621 -21.36 11.86 -8.83
N ALA A 622 -21.38 10.54 -9.03
CA ALA A 622 -22.64 9.79 -9.13
C ALA A 622 -23.47 9.86 -7.83
N ALA A 623 -22.80 9.76 -6.66
CA ALA A 623 -23.48 9.94 -5.38
C ALA A 623 -24.02 11.36 -5.20
N SER A 624 -23.30 12.38 -5.69
CA SER A 624 -23.77 13.78 -5.67
C SER A 624 -24.99 13.99 -6.54
N ASP A 625 -25.00 13.44 -7.74
CA ASP A 625 -26.12 13.53 -8.68
C ASP A 625 -27.36 12.81 -8.12
N TYR A 626 -27.18 11.66 -7.50
CA TYR A 626 -28.26 10.93 -6.83
C TYR A 626 -28.81 11.69 -5.61
N ALA A 627 -27.97 12.38 -4.87
CA ALA A 627 -28.34 13.15 -3.68
C ALA A 627 -28.90 14.56 -3.99
N ALA A 628 -29.07 14.91 -5.25
CA ALA A 628 -29.54 16.26 -5.69
C ALA A 628 -31.01 16.61 -5.33
#